data_2490f97d29adb5041ccfdfef377247b8
#
_entry.id   2490f97d29adb5041ccfdfef377247b8
#
_cell.length_a   1.000
_cell.length_b   1.000
_cell.length_c   1.000
_cell.angle_alpha   90.00
_cell.angle_beta   90.00
_cell.angle_gamma   90.00
#
_symmetry.space_group_name_H-M   'P 1'
#
loop_
_entity.id
_entity.type
_entity.pdbx_description
1 polymer ?
#
loop_
_entity_poly.entity_id
_entity_poly.type
_entity_poly.pdbx_seq_one_letter_code
_entity_poly.pdbx_strand_id
1 'polypeptide(L)'
;MMTPTQTTLQQVMADAAVDTTLSLVATMAGLPKDMVVTMVESGLPMMAHVADADPWVFKAMYAQSVTYLPPPKPAFYTKLGKNATARQALEADFQRMYGPMAETINRDVASHASATEAQTRQVLAATMPAMVKALGRANTNINEMGFGRQLRNLNA
;
A
#
# COMPACT_ATOMS: atom_id res chain seq x y z
N MET A 1 -14.01 -15.70 15.16
CA MET A 1 -12.57 -15.48 15.36
C MET A 1 -11.97 -14.93 14.09
N MET A 2 -11.18 -13.86 14.21
CA MET A 2 -10.54 -13.25 13.04
C MET A 2 -9.34 -14.07 12.56
N THR A 3 -9.13 -14.13 11.24
CA THR A 3 -7.93 -14.72 10.64
C THR A 3 -6.70 -13.83 10.90
N PRO A 4 -5.47 -14.36 10.79
CA PRO A 4 -4.27 -13.53 10.84
C PRO A 4 -4.29 -12.38 9.82
N THR A 5 -4.81 -12.60 8.62
CA THR A 5 -4.95 -11.58 7.58
C THR A 5 -5.85 -10.45 8.07
N GLN A 6 -7.03 -10.76 8.62
CA GLN A 6 -7.97 -9.76 9.11
C GLN A 6 -7.37 -8.96 10.26
N THR A 7 -6.68 -9.61 11.20
CA THR A 7 -6.04 -8.94 12.35
C THR A 7 -4.96 -7.96 11.87
N THR A 8 -4.09 -8.39 10.97
CA THR A 8 -3.01 -7.56 10.45
C THR A 8 -3.56 -6.38 9.65
N LEU A 9 -4.57 -6.62 8.80
CA LEU A 9 -5.24 -5.55 8.06
C LEU A 9 -5.87 -4.54 9.00
N GLN A 10 -6.54 -4.98 10.07
CA GLN A 10 -7.11 -4.07 11.06
C GLN A 10 -6.06 -3.20 11.74
N GLN A 11 -4.91 -3.78 12.08
CA GLN A 11 -3.81 -3.01 12.68
C GLN A 11 -3.32 -1.92 11.74
N VAL A 12 -3.14 -2.25 10.46
CA VAL A 12 -2.70 -1.28 9.46
C VAL A 12 -3.76 -0.19 9.25
N MET A 13 -5.02 -0.59 9.08
CA MET A 13 -6.11 0.36 8.83
C MET A 13 -6.44 1.23 10.04
N ALA A 14 -6.12 0.79 11.25
CA ALA A 14 -6.28 1.58 12.47
C ALA A 14 -5.15 2.60 12.68
N ASP A 15 -4.08 2.52 11.92
CA ASP A 15 -2.97 3.47 12.00
C ASP A 15 -3.44 4.85 11.56
N ALA A 16 -3.23 5.87 12.40
CA ALA A 16 -3.73 7.23 12.14
C ALA A 16 -3.14 7.84 10.86
N ALA A 17 -1.87 7.58 10.58
CA ALA A 17 -1.22 8.09 9.37
C ALA A 17 -1.78 7.41 8.12
N VAL A 18 -2.12 6.13 8.20
CA VAL A 18 -2.78 5.41 7.11
C VAL A 18 -4.16 6.02 6.83
N ASP A 19 -4.98 6.18 7.86
CA ASP A 19 -6.33 6.73 7.69
C ASP A 19 -6.27 8.12 7.04
N THR A 20 -5.38 8.98 7.50
CA THR A 20 -5.18 10.32 6.93
C THR A 20 -4.74 10.23 5.46
N THR A 21 -3.78 9.35 5.16
CA THR A 21 -3.30 9.14 3.79
C THR A 21 -4.43 8.70 2.87
N LEU A 22 -5.26 7.74 3.30
CA LEU A 22 -6.37 7.24 2.48
C LEU A 22 -7.38 8.35 2.18
N SER A 23 -7.69 9.19 3.15
CA SER A 23 -8.58 10.35 2.94
C SER A 23 -8.00 11.33 1.93
N LEU A 24 -6.70 11.65 2.05
CA LEU A 24 -6.05 12.60 1.16
C LEU A 24 -5.90 12.06 -0.26
N VAL A 25 -5.59 10.78 -0.40
CA VAL A 25 -5.51 10.13 -1.72
C VAL A 25 -6.89 10.05 -2.37
N ALA A 26 -7.93 9.75 -1.61
CA ALA A 26 -9.30 9.73 -2.13
C ALA A 26 -9.67 11.10 -2.73
N THR A 27 -9.38 12.18 -2.01
CA THR A 27 -9.62 13.54 -2.49
C THR A 27 -8.78 13.84 -3.74
N MET A 28 -7.51 13.49 -3.73
CA MET A 28 -6.61 13.70 -4.87
C MET A 28 -7.11 12.97 -6.13
N ALA A 29 -7.55 11.73 -5.98
CA ALA A 29 -7.99 10.90 -7.10
C ALA A 29 -9.45 11.15 -7.50
N GLY A 30 -10.19 11.92 -6.70
CA GLY A 30 -11.63 12.15 -6.94
C GLY A 30 -12.47 10.90 -6.75
N LEU A 31 -12.11 10.04 -5.80
CA LEU A 31 -12.79 8.77 -5.54
C LEU A 31 -13.41 8.77 -4.14
N PRO A 32 -14.48 7.99 -3.92
CA PRO A 32 -14.99 7.77 -2.57
C PRO A 32 -13.92 7.11 -1.68
N LYS A 33 -13.81 7.51 -0.43
CA LYS A 33 -12.85 6.94 0.51
C LYS A 33 -13.05 5.43 0.66
N ASP A 34 -14.29 4.96 0.68
CA ASP A 34 -14.60 3.52 0.81
C ASP A 34 -13.99 2.71 -0.35
N MET A 35 -13.96 3.27 -1.56
CA MET A 35 -13.33 2.62 -2.70
C MET A 35 -11.82 2.52 -2.51
N VAL A 36 -11.18 3.59 -2.02
CA VAL A 36 -9.75 3.60 -1.73
C VAL A 36 -9.42 2.58 -0.64
N VAL A 37 -10.21 2.51 0.41
CA VAL A 37 -10.07 1.49 1.47
C VAL A 37 -10.14 0.07 0.89
N THR A 38 -11.13 -0.19 0.04
CA THR A 38 -11.29 -1.49 -0.62
C THR A 38 -10.07 -1.84 -1.46
N MET A 39 -9.55 -0.87 -2.24
CA MET A 39 -8.34 -1.09 -3.05
C MET A 39 -7.15 -1.50 -2.20
N VAL A 40 -6.94 -0.82 -1.08
CA VAL A 40 -5.81 -1.06 -0.21
C VAL A 40 -5.95 -2.39 0.53
N GLU A 41 -7.13 -2.69 1.05
CA GLU A 41 -7.39 -3.96 1.74
C GLU A 41 -7.26 -5.16 0.81
N SER A 42 -7.59 -4.99 -0.47
CA SER A 42 -7.41 -6.03 -1.48
C SER A 42 -5.96 -6.14 -1.94
N GLY A 43 -5.29 -5.00 -2.10
CA GLY A 43 -3.94 -4.94 -2.67
C GLY A 43 -2.85 -5.38 -1.72
N LEU A 44 -2.97 -5.04 -0.43
CA LEU A 44 -1.89 -5.32 0.53
C LEU A 44 -1.61 -6.82 0.69
N PRO A 45 -2.61 -7.71 0.81
CA PRO A 45 -2.33 -9.16 0.83
C PRO A 45 -1.70 -9.67 -0.46
N MET A 46 -2.05 -9.12 -1.62
CA MET A 46 -1.45 -9.51 -2.89
C MET A 46 0.03 -9.12 -2.94
N MET A 47 0.37 -7.93 -2.46
CA MET A 47 1.76 -7.50 -2.36
C MET A 47 2.56 -8.36 -1.39
N ALA A 48 1.95 -8.75 -0.27
CA ALA A 48 2.56 -9.67 0.68
C ALA A 48 2.84 -11.04 0.05
N HIS A 49 1.92 -11.52 -0.79
CA HIS A 49 2.10 -12.78 -1.51
C HIS A 49 3.30 -12.71 -2.46
N VAL A 50 3.45 -11.61 -3.19
CA VAL A 50 4.60 -11.41 -4.09
C VAL A 50 5.90 -11.37 -3.28
N ALA A 51 5.93 -10.66 -2.16
CA ALA A 51 7.11 -10.56 -1.31
C ALA A 51 7.51 -11.92 -0.69
N ASP A 52 6.52 -12.75 -0.37
CA ASP A 52 6.79 -14.09 0.18
C ASP A 52 7.45 -15.00 -0.85
N ALA A 53 7.16 -14.80 -2.13
CA ALA A 53 7.71 -15.61 -3.22
C ALA A 53 9.01 -15.04 -3.81
N ASP A 54 9.33 -13.77 -3.55
CA ASP A 54 10.46 -13.06 -4.17
C ASP A 54 11.29 -12.33 -3.11
N PRO A 55 12.50 -12.85 -2.79
CA PRO A 55 13.36 -12.22 -1.78
C PRO A 55 13.73 -10.77 -2.09
N TRP A 56 13.84 -10.40 -3.36
CA TRP A 56 14.13 -9.01 -3.74
C TRP A 56 12.98 -8.08 -3.35
N VAL A 57 11.75 -8.50 -3.61
CA VAL A 57 10.56 -7.73 -3.24
C VAL A 57 10.46 -7.62 -1.72
N PHE A 58 10.71 -8.71 -1.00
CA PHE A 58 10.73 -8.71 0.46
C PHE A 58 11.71 -7.67 1.00
N LYS A 59 12.95 -7.67 0.49
CA LYS A 59 13.98 -6.74 0.95
C LYS A 59 13.62 -5.29 0.63
N ALA A 60 13.04 -5.05 -0.54
CA ALA A 60 12.60 -3.71 -0.94
C ALA A 60 11.47 -3.20 -0.04
N MET A 61 10.49 -4.04 0.28
CA MET A 61 9.41 -3.68 1.19
C MET A 61 9.93 -3.44 2.61
N TYR A 62 10.82 -4.30 3.09
CA TYR A 62 11.41 -4.11 4.41
C TYR A 62 12.19 -2.79 4.50
N ALA A 63 13.01 -2.50 3.51
CA ALA A 63 13.74 -1.22 3.45
C ALA A 63 12.79 -0.02 3.46
N GLN A 64 11.69 -0.10 2.74
CA GLN A 64 10.66 0.94 2.74
C GLN A 64 10.01 1.08 4.13
N SER A 65 9.77 -0.03 4.83
CA SER A 65 9.12 -0.04 6.14
C SER A 65 9.96 0.65 7.22
N VAL A 66 11.29 0.66 7.09
CA VAL A 66 12.19 1.28 8.06
C VAL A 66 12.71 2.65 7.63
N THR A 67 12.40 3.08 6.40
CA THR A 67 12.76 4.40 5.90
C THR A 67 11.81 5.46 6.47
N TYR A 68 12.37 6.61 6.88
CA TYR A 68 11.54 7.70 7.40
C TYR A 68 10.53 8.16 6.34
N LEU A 69 9.29 8.28 6.76
CA LEU A 69 8.20 8.82 5.95
C LEU A 69 7.57 9.97 6.75
N PRO A 70 7.55 11.20 6.19
CA PRO A 70 6.92 12.34 6.86
C PRO A 70 5.42 12.07 7.11
N PRO A 71 4.83 12.65 8.17
CA PRO A 71 3.40 12.60 8.36
C PRO A 71 2.66 13.10 7.11
N PRO A 72 1.52 12.49 6.73
CA PRO A 72 0.78 12.90 5.55
C PRO A 72 0.24 14.33 5.70
N LYS A 73 0.49 15.19 4.70
CA LYS A 73 0.07 16.59 4.69
C LYS A 73 -0.82 16.87 3.49
N PRO A 74 -1.95 17.57 3.68
CA PRO A 74 -2.84 17.90 2.57
C PRO A 74 -2.15 18.61 1.41
N ALA A 75 -1.21 19.52 1.70
CA ALA A 75 -0.50 20.28 0.66
C ALA A 75 0.29 19.37 -0.29
N PHE A 76 0.90 18.31 0.23
CA PHE A 76 1.63 17.35 -0.60
C PHE A 76 0.70 16.70 -1.63
N TYR A 77 -0.47 16.22 -1.19
CA TYR A 77 -1.42 15.53 -2.07
C TYR A 77 -2.13 16.49 -3.02
N THR A 78 -2.36 17.73 -2.62
CA THR A 78 -2.88 18.76 -3.51
C THR A 78 -1.91 19.02 -4.67
N LYS A 79 -0.62 19.13 -4.38
CA LYS A 79 0.41 19.30 -5.40
C LYS A 79 0.54 18.07 -6.28
N LEU A 80 0.51 16.88 -5.68
CA LEU A 80 0.60 15.61 -6.39
C LEU A 80 -0.56 15.47 -7.38
N GLY A 81 -1.77 15.86 -6.97
CA GLY A 81 -2.94 15.84 -7.84
C GLY A 81 -2.82 16.75 -9.08
N LYS A 82 -2.01 17.81 -9.00
CA LYS A 82 -1.79 18.76 -10.09
C LYS A 82 -0.52 18.46 -10.90
N ASN A 83 0.27 17.44 -10.52
CA ASN A 83 1.56 17.14 -11.13
C ASN A 83 1.57 15.71 -11.68
N ALA A 84 1.24 15.59 -12.97
CA ALA A 84 1.19 14.29 -13.65
C ALA A 84 2.54 13.58 -13.63
N THR A 85 3.65 14.32 -13.76
CA THR A 85 5.00 13.74 -13.73
C THR A 85 5.29 13.11 -12.37
N ALA A 86 4.93 13.79 -11.27
CA ALA A 86 5.12 13.26 -9.92
C ALA A 86 4.26 12.00 -9.69
N ARG A 87 3.01 11.99 -10.17
CA ARG A 87 2.16 10.80 -10.06
C ARG A 87 2.74 9.63 -10.86
N GLN A 88 3.23 9.88 -12.07
CA GLN A 88 3.86 8.86 -12.90
C GLN A 88 5.13 8.30 -12.25
N ALA A 89 5.89 9.14 -11.54
CA ALA A 89 7.06 8.68 -10.82
C ALA A 89 6.70 7.70 -9.70
N LEU A 90 5.62 7.96 -8.95
CA LEU A 90 5.13 7.02 -7.94
C LEU A 90 4.66 5.71 -8.57
N GLU A 91 3.95 5.78 -9.69
CA GLU A 91 3.50 4.58 -10.40
C GLU A 91 4.70 3.76 -10.90
N ALA A 92 5.76 4.42 -11.38
CA ALA A 92 6.98 3.77 -11.81
C ALA A 92 7.70 3.09 -10.64
N ASP A 93 7.71 3.70 -9.45
CA ASP A 93 8.30 3.09 -8.25
C ASP A 93 7.54 1.82 -7.85
N PHE A 94 6.21 1.86 -7.90
CA PHE A 94 5.38 0.68 -7.64
C PHE A 94 5.66 -0.42 -8.65
N GLN A 95 5.71 -0.07 -9.94
CA GLN A 95 6.01 -1.02 -11.02
C GLN A 95 7.39 -1.66 -10.83
N ARG A 96 8.38 -0.85 -10.43
CA ARG A 96 9.74 -1.34 -10.20
C ARG A 96 9.80 -2.30 -9.04
N MET A 97 9.07 -2.00 -7.95
CA MET A 97 9.08 -2.84 -6.76
C MET A 97 8.44 -4.21 -7.00
N TYR A 98 7.29 -4.26 -7.67
CA TYR A 98 6.53 -5.51 -7.84
C TYR A 98 6.73 -6.17 -9.21
N GLY A 99 7.48 -5.52 -10.12
CA GLY A 99 7.84 -6.07 -11.42
C GLY A 99 6.63 -6.49 -12.26
N PRO A 100 6.68 -7.68 -12.90
CA PRO A 100 5.56 -8.14 -13.74
C PRO A 100 4.25 -8.31 -12.97
N MET A 101 4.32 -8.51 -11.65
CA MET A 101 3.12 -8.69 -10.81
C MET A 101 2.38 -7.38 -10.57
N ALA A 102 3.01 -6.22 -10.80
CA ALA A 102 2.37 -4.93 -10.58
C ALA A 102 1.08 -4.78 -11.40
N GLU A 103 1.09 -5.16 -12.67
CA GLU A 103 -0.11 -5.11 -13.51
C GLU A 103 -1.19 -6.08 -13.05
N THR A 104 -0.79 -7.29 -12.65
CA THR A 104 -1.72 -8.29 -12.10
C THR A 104 -2.40 -7.75 -10.84
N ILE A 105 -1.62 -7.16 -9.93
CA ILE A 105 -2.17 -6.55 -8.71
C ILE A 105 -3.17 -5.45 -9.08
N ASN A 106 -2.78 -4.52 -9.95
CA ASN A 106 -3.65 -3.41 -10.34
C ASN A 106 -4.94 -3.89 -10.98
N ARG A 107 -4.87 -4.87 -11.87
CA ARG A 107 -6.05 -5.43 -12.56
C ARG A 107 -7.00 -6.11 -11.59
N ASP A 108 -6.48 -6.95 -10.71
CA ASP A 108 -7.29 -7.72 -9.79
C ASP A 108 -7.93 -6.81 -8.72
N VAL A 109 -7.18 -5.84 -8.22
CA VAL A 109 -7.71 -4.85 -7.28
C VAL A 109 -8.77 -3.97 -7.97
N ALA A 110 -8.53 -3.54 -9.19
CA ALA A 110 -9.50 -2.75 -9.95
C ALA A 110 -10.82 -3.49 -10.12
N SER A 111 -10.76 -4.77 -10.48
CA SER A 111 -11.94 -5.61 -10.60
C SER A 111 -12.68 -5.73 -9.27
N HIS A 112 -11.97 -5.93 -8.18
CA HIS A 112 -12.54 -6.10 -6.85
C HIS A 112 -13.21 -4.81 -6.34
N ALA A 113 -12.62 -3.66 -6.65
CA ALA A 113 -13.12 -2.35 -6.20
C ALA A 113 -14.10 -1.70 -7.18
N SER A 114 -14.41 -2.36 -8.29
CA SER A 114 -15.25 -1.81 -9.36
C SER A 114 -14.71 -0.47 -9.89
N ALA A 115 -13.40 -0.41 -10.08
CA ALA A 115 -12.67 0.77 -10.53
C ALA A 115 -11.92 0.48 -11.83
N THR A 116 -11.36 1.51 -12.45
CA THR A 116 -10.47 1.36 -13.60
C THR A 116 -9.06 0.98 -13.15
N GLU A 117 -8.29 0.36 -14.04
CA GLU A 117 -6.88 0.07 -13.76
C GLU A 117 -6.08 1.35 -13.55
N ALA A 118 -6.39 2.42 -14.29
CA ALA A 118 -5.71 3.71 -14.13
C ALA A 118 -5.94 4.31 -12.76
N GLN A 119 -7.18 4.28 -12.26
CA GLN A 119 -7.51 4.73 -10.90
C GLN A 119 -6.76 3.90 -9.85
N THR A 120 -6.73 2.60 -10.04
CA THR A 120 -6.09 1.67 -9.10
C THR A 120 -4.58 1.88 -9.06
N ARG A 121 -3.92 2.04 -10.22
CA ARG A 121 -2.48 2.33 -10.28
C ARG A 121 -2.14 3.59 -9.49
N GLN A 122 -2.92 4.65 -9.69
CA GLN A 122 -2.71 5.91 -8.99
C GLN A 122 -2.87 5.75 -7.48
N VAL A 123 -3.93 5.09 -7.04
CA VAL A 123 -4.22 4.92 -5.61
C VAL A 123 -3.18 4.03 -4.93
N LEU A 124 -2.87 2.87 -5.50
CA LEU A 124 -1.90 1.96 -4.87
C LEU A 124 -0.50 2.57 -4.82
N ALA A 125 -0.08 3.25 -5.89
CA ALA A 125 1.21 3.92 -5.90
C ALA A 125 1.31 5.02 -4.84
N ALA A 126 0.23 5.78 -4.63
CA ALA A 126 0.22 6.88 -3.67
C ALA A 126 0.06 6.42 -2.21
N THR A 127 -0.59 5.28 -1.97
CA THR A 127 -0.87 4.79 -0.62
C THR A 127 0.17 3.79 -0.11
N MET A 128 0.85 3.09 -1.00
CA MET A 128 1.71 1.97 -0.63
C MET A 128 2.81 2.30 0.38
N PRO A 129 3.56 3.41 0.23
CA PRO A 129 4.60 3.74 1.23
C PRO A 129 4.04 3.85 2.65
N ALA A 130 2.87 4.45 2.82
CA ALA A 130 2.21 4.58 4.13
C ALA A 130 1.78 3.23 4.68
N MET A 131 1.27 2.34 3.82
CA MET A 131 0.84 1.00 4.22
C MET A 131 2.00 0.14 4.68
N VAL A 132 3.08 0.13 3.92
CA VAL A 132 4.29 -0.64 4.26
C VAL A 132 4.92 -0.09 5.54
N LYS A 133 4.91 1.22 5.72
CA LYS A 133 5.41 1.85 6.95
C LYS A 133 4.56 1.44 8.16
N ALA A 134 3.25 1.39 8.01
CA ALA A 134 2.35 0.95 9.07
C ALA A 134 2.56 -0.53 9.45
N LEU A 135 2.87 -1.38 8.48
CA LEU A 135 3.28 -2.76 8.77
C LEU A 135 4.54 -2.80 9.63
N GLY A 136 5.50 -1.93 9.34
CA GLY A 136 6.70 -1.81 10.17
C GLY A 136 6.38 -1.37 11.60
N ARG A 137 5.47 -0.40 11.77
CA ARG A 137 5.06 0.07 13.10
C ARG A 137 4.26 -0.97 13.88
N ALA A 138 3.47 -1.79 13.19
CA ALA A 138 2.69 -2.87 13.81
C ALA A 138 3.58 -4.03 14.28
N ASN A 139 4.82 -4.05 13.85
CA ASN A 139 5.78 -5.09 14.18
C ASN A 139 6.47 -4.76 15.51
N THR A 140 6.30 -5.61 16.52
CA THR A 140 6.92 -5.42 17.83
C THR A 140 8.44 -5.65 17.80
N ASN A 141 8.92 -6.41 16.82
CA ASN A 141 10.35 -6.64 16.58
C ASN A 141 10.74 -5.91 15.30
N ILE A 142 11.44 -4.78 15.42
CA ILE A 142 11.85 -3.94 14.28
C ILE A 142 13.02 -4.62 13.56
N ASN A 143 12.76 -5.74 12.88
CA ASN A 143 13.75 -6.50 12.11
C ASN A 143 13.06 -7.25 10.97
N GLU A 144 13.88 -7.83 10.08
CA GLU A 144 13.38 -8.57 8.92
C GLU A 144 12.48 -9.74 9.32
N MET A 145 12.81 -10.44 10.40
CA MET A 145 12.02 -11.60 10.86
C MET A 145 10.60 -11.18 11.27
N GLY A 146 10.48 -10.12 12.04
CA GLY A 146 9.18 -9.60 12.46
C GLY A 146 8.37 -9.06 11.29
N PHE A 147 9.02 -8.36 10.37
CA PHE A 147 8.37 -7.87 9.14
C PHE A 147 7.87 -9.04 8.29
N GLY A 148 8.70 -10.08 8.13
CA GLY A 148 8.34 -11.30 7.41
C GLY A 148 7.13 -12.00 8.03
N ARG A 149 7.01 -11.98 9.36
CA ARG A 149 5.83 -12.53 10.05
C ARG A 149 4.57 -11.75 9.67
N GLN A 150 4.63 -10.42 9.65
CA GLN A 150 3.49 -9.60 9.25
C GLN A 150 3.07 -9.88 7.80
N LEU A 151 4.03 -10.02 6.89
CA LEU A 151 3.74 -10.36 5.50
C LEU A 151 3.10 -11.74 5.37
N ARG A 152 3.59 -12.73 6.12
CA ARG A 152 2.99 -14.07 6.12
C ARG A 152 1.56 -14.04 6.67
N ASN A 153 1.30 -13.23 7.68
CA ASN A 153 -0.06 -13.06 8.20
C ASN A 153 -0.99 -12.51 7.12
N LEU A 154 -0.52 -11.56 6.31
CA LEU A 154 -1.31 -11.00 5.21
C LEU A 154 -1.52 -12.00 4.08
N ASN A 155 -0.61 -12.96 3.92
CA ASN A 155 -0.66 -13.98 2.87
C ASN A 155 -1.35 -15.27 3.35
N ALA A 156 -1.81 -15.30 4.56
CA ALA A 156 -2.42 -16.49 5.16
C ALA A 156 -3.83 -16.78 4.62
#